data_e07d638fd3a61dc0a06962abb2f835a8
#
_entry.id   e07d638fd3a61dc0a06962abb2f835a8
#
_cell.length_a   1.000
_cell.length_b   1.000
_cell.length_c   1.000
_cell.angle_alpha   90.00
_cell.angle_beta   90.00
_cell.angle_gamma   90.00
#
_symmetry.space_group_name_H-M   'P 1'
#
loop_
_entity.id
_entity.type
_entity.pdbx_description
1 polymer ?
#
loop_
_entity_poly.entity_id
_entity_poly.type
_entity_poly.pdbx_seq_one_letter_code
_entity_poly.pdbx_strand_id
1 'polypeptide(L)'
;MGTFPGNRRNFPRGEANDRFILDAQQRLPCGYDEASSGPELQALQATNQTLIDLAKPIMEKMHSLVGKTKNLISLHNPDGYMLYSCGDEYYAEMEHESSFSLGVCWHERYIGTNGITLALLEDSPVQVYGAEHYCAAQHDGTCSAAPIHDRDGKIIGVLNMAGKDWSGTLHTMGLVALAAFSIENHLTLLHSYKLVDTAISSISEGIVVVDHELCIQRINRG
;
A
#
# COMPACT_ATOMS: atom_id res chain seq x y z
N MET A 1 14.72 30.30 -5.22
CA MET A 1 14.81 29.20 -6.18
C MET A 1 15.79 28.18 -5.61
N GLY A 2 15.31 27.23 -4.83
CA GLY A 2 16.11 26.17 -4.22
C GLY A 2 15.96 24.90 -5.06
N THR A 3 17.06 24.47 -5.66
CA THR A 3 17.14 23.21 -6.39
C THR A 3 17.13 22.05 -5.40
N PHE A 4 16.12 21.21 -5.45
CA PHE A 4 16.13 19.92 -4.75
C PHE A 4 17.25 19.06 -5.34
N PRO A 5 18.16 18.51 -4.54
CA PRO A 5 19.14 17.56 -5.03
C PRO A 5 18.42 16.25 -5.35
N GLY A 6 18.17 15.98 -6.61
CA GLY A 6 17.78 14.68 -7.09
C GLY A 6 18.92 13.70 -6.81
N ASN A 7 18.77 12.89 -5.79
CA ASN A 7 19.75 11.86 -5.42
C ASN A 7 19.59 10.68 -6.40
N ARG A 8 20.05 10.85 -7.64
CA ARG A 8 20.33 9.72 -8.51
C ARG A 8 21.58 9.05 -7.93
N ARG A 9 21.40 8.04 -7.10
CA ARG A 9 22.50 7.13 -6.79
C ARG A 9 22.88 6.45 -8.11
N ASN A 10 23.97 6.94 -8.71
CA ASN A 10 24.66 6.23 -9.78
C ASN A 10 25.21 4.93 -9.17
N PHE A 11 24.48 3.85 -9.32
CA PHE A 11 25.08 2.53 -9.14
C PHE A 11 26.16 2.36 -10.21
N PRO A 12 27.36 1.93 -9.84
CA PRO A 12 28.39 1.66 -10.81
C PRO A 12 27.88 0.58 -11.79
N ARG A 13 27.72 0.95 -13.05
CA ARG A 13 27.53 0.00 -14.14
C ARG A 13 28.82 -0.79 -14.29
N GLY A 14 28.93 -1.89 -13.61
CA GLY A 14 30.06 -2.80 -13.67
C GLY A 14 29.59 -4.23 -13.91
N GLU A 15 30.47 -5.06 -14.41
CA GLU A 15 30.26 -6.47 -14.80
C GLU A 15 29.53 -7.36 -13.77
N ALA A 16 29.45 -6.92 -12.51
CA ALA A 16 28.67 -7.57 -11.47
C ALA A 16 27.14 -7.49 -11.72
N ASN A 17 26.65 -6.40 -12.31
CA ASN A 17 25.23 -6.22 -12.63
C ASN A 17 24.78 -7.15 -13.77
N ASP A 18 25.65 -7.34 -14.78
CA ASP A 18 25.31 -8.22 -15.91
C ASP A 18 25.28 -9.69 -15.49
N ARG A 19 26.12 -10.09 -14.54
CA ARG A 19 26.09 -11.43 -13.94
C ARG A 19 24.85 -11.64 -13.08
N PHE A 20 24.43 -10.63 -12.34
CA PHE A 20 23.21 -10.68 -11.51
C PHE A 20 21.95 -10.79 -12.38
N ILE A 21 21.89 -10.03 -13.48
CA ILE A 21 20.77 -10.06 -14.46
C ILE A 21 20.73 -11.38 -15.21
N LEU A 22 21.90 -11.92 -15.62
CA LEU A 22 21.99 -13.22 -16.32
C LEU A 22 21.62 -14.39 -15.40
N ASP A 23 22.00 -14.34 -14.13
CA ASP A 23 21.66 -15.36 -13.15
C ASP A 23 20.15 -15.30 -12.77
N ALA A 24 19.54 -14.12 -12.79
CA ALA A 24 18.11 -13.92 -12.60
C ALA A 24 17.25 -14.47 -13.76
N GLN A 25 17.76 -14.41 -15.00
CA GLN A 25 17.07 -14.99 -16.16
C GLN A 25 17.07 -16.53 -16.15
N GLN A 26 17.98 -17.16 -15.41
CA GLN A 26 18.07 -18.62 -15.25
C GLN A 26 17.42 -19.16 -13.98
N ARG A 27 17.10 -18.31 -13.03
CA ARG A 27 16.48 -18.69 -11.76
C ARG A 27 14.99 -18.47 -11.79
N LEU A 28 14.30 -19.58 -12.00
CA LEU A 28 13.03 -20.03 -11.47
C LEU A 28 11.90 -19.00 -11.28
N PRO A 29 10.65 -19.45 -11.40
CA PRO A 29 9.50 -18.66 -11.02
C PRO A 29 9.72 -18.15 -9.59
N CYS A 30 9.50 -16.86 -9.37
CA CYS A 30 9.49 -16.25 -8.07
C CYS A 30 8.65 -17.15 -7.17
N GLY A 31 9.26 -17.71 -6.13
CA GLY A 31 8.57 -18.60 -5.21
C GLY A 31 7.58 -17.76 -4.42
N TYR A 32 6.32 -17.78 -4.82
CA TYR A 32 5.27 -17.21 -4.00
C TYR A 32 5.11 -18.10 -2.78
N ASP A 33 5.15 -17.54 -1.59
CA ASP A 33 4.60 -18.22 -0.43
C ASP A 33 3.11 -18.35 -0.73
N GLU A 34 2.63 -19.61 -0.85
CA GLU A 34 1.23 -19.84 -1.18
C GLU A 34 0.38 -19.12 -0.16
N ALA A 35 -0.36 -18.18 -0.68
CA ALA A 35 -1.23 -17.32 0.06
C ALA A 35 -1.97 -18.09 1.13
N SER A 36 -2.01 -17.51 2.29
CA SER A 36 -2.98 -17.84 3.30
C SER A 36 -4.34 -18.02 2.63
N SER A 37 -4.75 -19.26 2.39
CA SER A 37 -6.03 -19.55 1.73
C SER A 37 -7.10 -19.78 2.79
N GLY A 38 -8.29 -19.28 2.55
CA GLY A 38 -9.43 -19.52 3.42
C GLY A 38 -9.30 -18.91 4.82
N PRO A 39 -9.23 -19.69 5.90
CA PRO A 39 -9.24 -19.19 7.27
C PRO A 39 -8.05 -18.27 7.63
N GLU A 40 -6.88 -18.51 7.06
CA GLU A 40 -5.69 -17.71 7.31
C GLU A 40 -5.80 -16.32 6.69
N LEU A 41 -6.28 -16.23 5.45
CA LEU A 41 -6.55 -14.96 4.80
C LEU A 41 -7.61 -14.16 5.57
N GLN A 42 -8.67 -14.81 6.04
CA GLN A 42 -9.70 -14.15 6.85
C GLN A 42 -9.11 -13.62 8.16
N ALA A 43 -8.26 -14.37 8.85
CA ALA A 43 -7.59 -13.92 10.06
C ALA A 43 -6.64 -12.73 9.78
N LEU A 44 -5.88 -12.80 8.68
CA LEU A 44 -5.00 -11.72 8.24
C LEU A 44 -5.80 -10.44 7.96
N GLN A 45 -6.90 -10.53 7.21
CA GLN A 45 -7.77 -9.39 6.92
C GLN A 45 -8.44 -8.85 8.19
N ALA A 46 -8.94 -9.71 9.08
CA ALA A 46 -9.56 -9.31 10.33
C ALA A 46 -8.59 -8.52 11.23
N THR A 47 -7.33 -8.94 11.31
CA THR A 47 -6.29 -8.23 12.07
C THR A 47 -6.01 -6.84 11.50
N ASN A 48 -6.16 -6.66 10.18
CA ASN A 48 -5.89 -5.41 9.47
C ASN A 48 -7.16 -4.67 9.05
N GLN A 49 -8.34 -5.04 9.59
CA GLN A 49 -9.64 -4.56 9.11
C GLN A 49 -9.76 -3.04 9.14
N THR A 50 -9.30 -2.38 10.19
CA THR A 50 -9.35 -0.91 10.28
C THR A 50 -8.55 -0.24 9.16
N LEU A 51 -7.37 -0.76 8.84
CA LEU A 51 -6.55 -0.24 7.73
C LEU A 51 -7.25 -0.46 6.39
N ILE A 52 -7.82 -1.66 6.17
CA ILE A 52 -8.56 -2.00 4.96
C ILE A 52 -9.77 -1.06 4.78
N ASP A 53 -10.57 -0.87 5.84
CA ASP A 53 -11.80 -0.05 5.79
C ASP A 53 -11.50 1.43 5.45
N LEU A 54 -10.36 1.96 5.92
CA LEU A 54 -9.94 3.32 5.63
C LEU A 54 -9.27 3.45 4.25
N ALA A 55 -8.48 2.47 3.85
CA ALA A 55 -7.75 2.49 2.58
C ALA A 55 -8.67 2.25 1.37
N LYS A 56 -9.61 1.32 1.49
CA LYS A 56 -10.49 0.89 0.40
C LYS A 56 -11.17 2.05 -0.34
N PRO A 57 -11.91 2.98 0.31
CA PRO A 57 -12.56 4.07 -0.41
C PRO A 57 -11.57 5.01 -1.11
N ILE A 58 -10.37 5.19 -0.55
CA ILE A 58 -9.31 6.01 -1.14
C ILE A 58 -8.76 5.30 -2.38
N MET A 59 -8.48 4.01 -2.31
CA MET A 59 -7.98 3.19 -3.41
C MET A 59 -9.00 3.14 -4.57
N GLU A 60 -10.27 2.90 -4.27
CA GLU A 60 -11.34 2.90 -5.27
C GLU A 60 -11.49 4.28 -5.94
N LYS A 61 -11.34 5.36 -5.15
CA LYS A 61 -11.32 6.72 -5.70
C LYS A 61 -10.10 6.97 -6.58
N MET A 62 -8.90 6.53 -6.17
CA MET A 62 -7.70 6.58 -7.01
C MET A 62 -7.94 5.87 -8.33
N HIS A 63 -8.42 4.62 -8.28
CA HIS A 63 -8.71 3.84 -9.49
C HIS A 63 -9.68 4.57 -10.40
N SER A 64 -10.75 5.17 -9.87
CA SER A 64 -11.71 5.95 -10.66
C SER A 64 -11.11 7.19 -11.35
N LEU A 65 -10.04 7.76 -10.79
CA LEU A 65 -9.38 8.97 -11.30
C LEU A 65 -8.32 8.64 -12.36
N VAL A 66 -7.59 7.54 -12.22
CA VAL A 66 -6.55 7.16 -13.18
C VAL A 66 -7.12 6.53 -14.46
N GLY A 67 -8.40 6.15 -14.45
CA GLY A 67 -9.08 5.61 -15.62
C GLY A 67 -8.57 4.22 -16.03
N LYS A 68 -8.91 3.81 -17.25
CA LYS A 68 -8.56 2.50 -17.81
C LYS A 68 -7.10 2.48 -18.31
N THR A 69 -6.15 2.53 -17.38
CA THR A 69 -4.71 2.58 -17.68
C THR A 69 -3.97 1.28 -17.33
N LYS A 70 -4.71 0.17 -17.21
CA LYS A 70 -4.17 -1.15 -16.83
C LYS A 70 -3.33 -1.07 -15.55
N ASN A 71 -3.93 -0.51 -14.50
CA ASN A 71 -3.30 -0.39 -13.20
C ASN A 71 -3.94 -1.32 -12.19
N LEU A 72 -3.12 -1.83 -11.28
CA LEU A 72 -3.52 -2.50 -10.05
C LEU A 72 -3.10 -1.63 -8.87
N ILE A 73 -4.04 -1.33 -7.98
CA ILE A 73 -3.77 -0.68 -6.71
C ILE A 73 -3.92 -1.73 -5.62
N SER A 74 -2.89 -1.92 -4.82
CA SER A 74 -2.85 -2.96 -3.79
C SER A 74 -2.40 -2.41 -2.45
N LEU A 75 -2.98 -2.96 -1.38
CA LEU A 75 -2.66 -2.67 0.01
C LEU A 75 -1.99 -3.88 0.62
N HIS A 76 -0.87 -3.68 1.28
CA HIS A 76 -0.08 -4.74 1.92
C HIS A 76 0.12 -4.43 3.41
N ASN A 77 0.23 -5.49 4.23
CA ASN A 77 0.67 -5.34 5.61
C ASN A 77 2.21 -5.17 5.70
N PRO A 78 2.77 -4.89 6.89
CA PRO A 78 4.22 -4.74 7.05
C PRO A 78 5.05 -6.00 6.73
N ASP A 79 4.43 -7.18 6.71
CA ASP A 79 5.08 -8.43 6.33
C ASP A 79 5.03 -8.68 4.81
N GLY A 80 4.41 -7.78 4.03
CA GLY A 80 4.30 -7.85 2.59
C GLY A 80 3.10 -8.63 2.06
N TYR A 81 2.18 -9.10 2.91
CA TYR A 81 0.97 -9.81 2.47
C TYR A 81 -0.07 -8.85 1.90
N MET A 82 -0.61 -9.19 0.73
CA MET A 82 -1.66 -8.41 0.08
C MET A 82 -2.99 -8.56 0.83
N LEU A 83 -3.52 -7.44 1.34
CA LEU A 83 -4.75 -7.37 2.13
C LEU A 83 -5.99 -7.08 1.29
N TYR A 84 -5.83 -6.17 0.33
CA TYR A 84 -6.88 -5.68 -0.55
C TYR A 84 -6.29 -5.19 -1.87
N SER A 85 -7.04 -5.34 -2.95
CA SER A 85 -6.68 -4.80 -4.26
C SER A 85 -7.91 -4.30 -5.01
N CYS A 86 -7.69 -3.33 -5.90
CA CYS A 86 -8.63 -2.89 -6.90
C CYS A 86 -7.87 -2.47 -8.16
N GLY A 87 -8.45 -2.70 -9.33
CA GLY A 87 -7.76 -2.43 -10.59
C GLY A 87 -8.62 -2.74 -11.80
N ASP A 88 -8.01 -2.65 -12.97
CA ASP A 88 -8.66 -2.95 -14.23
C ASP A 88 -8.88 -4.46 -14.43
N GLU A 89 -9.87 -4.81 -15.27
CA GLU A 89 -10.23 -6.20 -15.61
C GLU A 89 -9.01 -7.05 -16.05
N TYR A 90 -8.00 -6.42 -16.65
CA TYR A 90 -6.75 -7.06 -17.02
C TYR A 90 -6.08 -7.79 -15.84
N TYR A 91 -6.07 -7.18 -14.64
CA TYR A 91 -5.50 -7.80 -13.45
C TYR A 91 -6.45 -8.78 -12.77
N ALA A 92 -7.79 -8.58 -12.90
CA ALA A 92 -8.77 -9.55 -12.44
C ALA A 92 -8.67 -10.88 -13.20
N GLU A 93 -8.34 -10.84 -14.50
CA GLU A 93 -8.06 -12.04 -15.29
C GLU A 93 -6.75 -12.73 -14.87
N MET A 94 -5.75 -11.96 -14.40
CA MET A 94 -4.48 -12.46 -13.89
C MET A 94 -4.55 -12.96 -12.43
N GLU A 95 -5.60 -12.64 -11.67
CA GLU A 95 -5.80 -13.19 -10.31
C GLU A 95 -5.79 -14.72 -10.28
N HIS A 96 -6.16 -15.37 -11.39
CA HIS A 96 -6.05 -16.81 -11.55
C HIS A 96 -4.61 -17.31 -11.72
N GLU A 97 -3.65 -16.42 -12.01
CA GLU A 97 -2.22 -16.71 -12.09
C GLU A 97 -1.50 -16.37 -10.79
N SER A 98 -1.98 -16.82 -9.68
CA SER A 98 -1.38 -16.91 -8.32
C SER A 98 -0.65 -15.70 -7.73
N SER A 99 -0.03 -14.81 -8.51
CA SER A 99 0.84 -13.74 -7.96
C SER A 99 0.11 -12.47 -7.51
N PHE A 100 -1.07 -12.20 -8.07
CA PHE A 100 -1.86 -11.01 -7.76
C PHE A 100 -3.08 -11.29 -6.86
N SER A 101 -3.12 -12.48 -6.26
CA SER A 101 -4.21 -12.90 -5.38
C SER A 101 -4.06 -12.30 -3.99
N LEU A 102 -5.19 -12.10 -3.31
CA LEU A 102 -5.19 -11.67 -1.91
C LEU A 102 -4.47 -12.71 -1.03
N GLY A 103 -3.72 -12.22 -0.06
CA GLY A 103 -2.91 -13.04 0.84
C GLY A 103 -1.55 -13.47 0.29
N VAL A 104 -1.22 -13.17 -0.96
CA VAL A 104 0.13 -13.43 -1.50
C VAL A 104 1.15 -12.52 -0.82
N CYS A 105 2.29 -13.09 -0.45
CA CYS A 105 3.38 -12.38 0.19
C CYS A 105 4.37 -11.81 -0.84
N TRP A 106 4.51 -10.49 -0.85
CA TRP A 106 5.43 -9.75 -1.71
C TRP A 106 6.76 -9.41 -1.03
N HIS A 107 7.10 -10.12 0.06
CA HIS A 107 8.35 -9.89 0.76
C HIS A 107 9.56 -10.29 -0.12
N GLU A 108 10.67 -9.54 0.00
CA GLU A 108 11.89 -9.69 -0.81
C GLU A 108 12.43 -11.12 -0.84
N ARG A 109 12.35 -11.86 0.26
CA ARG A 109 12.82 -13.25 0.35
C ARG A 109 12.13 -14.21 -0.63
N TYR A 110 10.92 -13.87 -1.12
CA TYR A 110 10.15 -14.69 -2.06
C TYR A 110 10.19 -14.17 -3.48
N ILE A 111 10.06 -12.86 -3.65
CA ILE A 111 9.89 -12.22 -4.95
C ILE A 111 11.14 -11.41 -5.35
N GLY A 112 12.06 -11.16 -4.41
CA GLY A 112 13.19 -10.29 -4.61
C GLY A 112 12.77 -8.81 -4.60
N THR A 113 13.67 -7.95 -5.05
CA THR A 113 13.48 -6.50 -5.06
C THR A 113 12.21 -6.10 -5.83
N ASN A 114 11.33 -5.37 -5.15
CA ASN A 114 10.08 -4.84 -5.68
C ASN A 114 9.68 -3.56 -4.93
N GLY A 115 8.70 -2.82 -5.44
CA GLY A 115 8.28 -1.55 -4.87
C GLY A 115 7.78 -1.65 -3.43
N ILE A 116 7.03 -2.72 -3.10
CA ILE A 116 6.44 -2.91 -1.77
C ILE A 116 7.55 -3.08 -0.73
N THR A 117 8.48 -3.99 -1.00
CA THR A 117 9.60 -4.26 -0.06
C THR A 117 10.51 -3.06 0.09
N LEU A 118 10.82 -2.37 -1.02
CA LEU A 118 11.67 -1.17 -0.94
C LEU A 118 11.00 -0.05 -0.14
N ALA A 119 9.68 0.15 -0.26
CA ALA A 119 8.98 1.14 0.54
C ALA A 119 9.02 0.81 2.04
N LEU A 120 8.96 -0.49 2.40
CA LEU A 120 9.11 -0.95 3.79
C LEU A 120 10.53 -0.73 4.33
N LEU A 121 11.56 -0.99 3.51
CA LEU A 121 12.96 -0.91 3.93
C LEU A 121 13.49 0.53 4.01
N GLU A 122 13.10 1.37 3.03
CA GLU A 122 13.58 2.76 2.94
C GLU A 122 12.70 3.73 3.72
N ASP A 123 11.56 3.25 4.25
CA ASP A 123 10.57 4.07 4.96
C ASP A 123 10.22 5.36 4.19
N SER A 124 10.02 5.22 2.89
CA SER A 124 9.79 6.35 1.97
C SER A 124 9.07 5.90 0.71
N PRO A 125 8.37 6.82 0.01
CA PRO A 125 7.81 6.52 -1.30
C PRO A 125 8.90 6.15 -2.29
N VAL A 126 8.70 5.05 -3.02
CA VAL A 126 9.65 4.52 -4.01
C VAL A 126 8.95 4.22 -5.32
N GLN A 127 9.73 4.20 -6.41
CA GLN A 127 9.27 3.76 -7.71
C GLN A 127 10.31 2.81 -8.30
N VAL A 128 9.85 1.67 -8.84
CA VAL A 128 10.67 0.60 -9.41
C VAL A 128 10.22 0.37 -10.84
N TYR A 129 11.16 0.39 -11.78
CA TYR A 129 10.88 0.29 -13.21
C TYR A 129 11.48 -0.99 -13.82
N GLY A 130 10.68 -1.74 -14.55
CA GLY A 130 11.16 -2.80 -15.42
C GLY A 130 12.22 -3.70 -14.77
N ALA A 131 13.40 -3.74 -15.35
CA ALA A 131 14.52 -4.57 -14.89
C ALA A 131 15.15 -4.15 -13.53
N GLU A 132 14.65 -3.11 -12.88
CA GLU A 132 14.96 -2.83 -11.47
C GLU A 132 14.26 -3.83 -10.52
N HIS A 133 13.16 -4.46 -10.99
CA HIS A 133 12.58 -5.58 -10.28
C HIS A 133 13.50 -6.80 -10.39
N TYR A 134 13.63 -7.55 -9.32
CA TYR A 134 14.40 -8.80 -9.33
C TYR A 134 13.72 -9.88 -10.20
N CYS A 135 12.41 -9.99 -10.12
CA CYS A 135 11.66 -10.99 -10.86
C CYS A 135 11.47 -10.57 -12.33
N ALA A 136 11.98 -11.40 -13.26
CA ALA A 136 11.88 -11.12 -14.70
C ALA A 136 10.44 -10.98 -15.21
N ALA A 137 9.47 -11.65 -14.59
CA ALA A 137 8.05 -11.52 -14.92
C ALA A 137 7.48 -10.11 -14.67
N GLN A 138 8.20 -9.26 -13.92
CA GLN A 138 7.81 -7.88 -13.62
C GLN A 138 8.57 -6.83 -14.45
N HIS A 139 9.44 -7.27 -15.36
CA HIS A 139 10.28 -6.37 -16.16
C HIS A 139 9.50 -5.54 -17.18
N ASP A 140 8.26 -5.85 -17.46
CA ASP A 140 7.38 -5.07 -18.33
C ASP A 140 6.47 -4.08 -17.55
N GLY A 141 6.66 -4.00 -16.22
CA GLY A 141 5.85 -3.19 -15.33
C GLY A 141 6.60 -2.09 -14.58
N THR A 142 5.83 -1.24 -13.95
CA THR A 142 6.28 -0.20 -13.04
C THR A 142 5.49 -0.28 -11.75
N CYS A 143 6.17 -0.23 -10.60
CA CYS A 143 5.56 -0.17 -9.29
C CYS A 143 5.87 1.17 -8.62
N SER A 144 4.85 1.83 -8.09
CA SER A 144 4.98 2.99 -7.22
C SER A 144 4.40 2.61 -5.87
N ALA A 145 5.18 2.68 -4.81
CA ALA A 145 4.77 2.27 -3.48
C ALA A 145 5.10 3.33 -2.43
N ALA A 146 4.26 3.44 -1.41
CA ALA A 146 4.47 4.33 -0.28
C ALA A 146 4.09 3.63 1.03
N PRO A 147 4.89 3.76 2.09
CA PRO A 147 4.55 3.26 3.41
C PRO A 147 3.37 4.03 3.98
N ILE A 148 2.63 3.40 4.87
CA ILE A 148 1.53 3.97 5.64
C ILE A 148 1.90 3.82 7.11
N HIS A 149 1.86 4.92 7.87
CA HIS A 149 2.24 4.94 9.26
C HIS A 149 1.04 5.11 10.18
N ASP A 150 1.19 4.59 11.38
CA ASP A 150 0.33 5.01 12.49
C ASP A 150 0.80 6.36 13.07
N ARG A 151 0.08 6.85 14.06
CA ARG A 151 0.39 8.12 14.73
C ARG A 151 1.74 8.15 15.47
N ASP A 152 2.29 6.98 15.78
CA ASP A 152 3.54 6.83 16.50
C ASP A 152 4.72 6.70 15.51
N GLY A 153 4.45 6.80 14.20
CA GLY A 153 5.42 6.71 13.11
C GLY A 153 5.81 5.28 12.76
N LYS A 154 5.08 4.28 13.24
CA LYS A 154 5.33 2.89 12.88
C LYS A 154 4.64 2.56 11.57
N ILE A 155 5.35 1.90 10.66
CA ILE A 155 4.77 1.39 9.42
C ILE A 155 3.73 0.31 9.75
N ILE A 156 2.50 0.51 9.27
CA ILE A 156 1.36 -0.41 9.44
C ILE A 156 0.89 -1.01 8.12
N GLY A 157 1.45 -0.57 7.00
CA GLY A 157 1.16 -1.09 5.69
C GLY A 157 1.90 -0.36 4.59
N VAL A 158 1.66 -0.81 3.35
CA VAL A 158 2.16 -0.19 2.12
C VAL A 158 1.03 -0.09 1.12
N LEU A 159 0.86 1.10 0.55
CA LEU A 159 0.03 1.30 -0.62
C LEU A 159 0.90 1.21 -1.87
N ASN A 160 0.52 0.38 -2.83
CA ASN A 160 1.23 0.20 -4.08
C ASN A 160 0.31 0.39 -5.28
N MET A 161 0.83 0.95 -6.36
CA MET A 161 0.19 1.03 -7.65
C MET A 161 1.14 0.46 -8.69
N ALA A 162 0.75 -0.67 -9.28
CA ALA A 162 1.47 -1.32 -10.36
C ALA A 162 0.78 -1.03 -11.71
N GLY A 163 1.55 -0.83 -12.76
CA GLY A 163 1.05 -0.64 -14.11
C GLY A 163 1.91 -1.41 -15.10
N LYS A 164 1.27 -1.94 -16.16
CA LYS A 164 1.96 -2.45 -17.32
C LYS A 164 2.26 -1.26 -18.21
N ASP A 165 3.39 -1.24 -18.84
CA ASP A 165 3.95 -0.13 -19.60
C ASP A 165 4.72 0.89 -18.74
N TRP A 166 5.75 1.45 -19.32
CA TRP A 166 6.70 2.42 -18.75
C TRP A 166 6.06 3.80 -18.46
N SER A 167 4.73 3.86 -18.38
CA SER A 167 3.98 5.08 -18.14
C SER A 167 4.02 5.58 -16.68
N GLY A 168 4.65 4.81 -15.78
CA GLY A 168 4.88 5.23 -14.40
C GLY A 168 5.73 6.50 -14.38
N THR A 169 5.10 7.62 -14.06
CA THR A 169 5.76 8.90 -13.93
C THR A 169 5.97 9.22 -12.46
N LEU A 170 6.82 10.21 -12.15
CA LEU A 170 6.91 10.78 -10.81
C LEU A 170 5.55 11.23 -10.27
N HIS A 171 4.60 11.57 -11.16
CA HIS A 171 3.22 11.90 -10.77
C HIS A 171 2.49 10.69 -10.18
N THR A 172 2.71 9.48 -10.70
CA THR A 172 2.12 8.24 -10.14
C THR A 172 2.63 7.99 -8.71
N MET A 173 3.94 8.13 -8.50
CA MET A 173 4.52 8.03 -7.15
C MET A 173 3.95 9.09 -6.22
N GLY A 174 3.82 10.35 -6.69
CA GLY A 174 3.21 11.43 -5.93
C GLY A 174 1.75 11.15 -5.57
N LEU A 175 0.98 10.55 -6.48
CA LEU A 175 -0.41 10.15 -6.22
C LEU A 175 -0.49 9.08 -5.14
N VAL A 176 0.36 8.05 -5.21
CA VAL A 176 0.41 6.97 -4.21
C VAL A 176 0.83 7.51 -2.85
N ALA A 177 1.86 8.35 -2.79
CA ALA A 177 2.32 8.98 -1.56
C ALA A 177 1.23 9.86 -0.92
N LEU A 178 0.51 10.66 -1.72
CA LEU A 178 -0.59 11.48 -1.23
C LEU A 178 -1.76 10.64 -0.71
N ALA A 179 -2.06 9.53 -1.37
CA ALA A 179 -3.10 8.60 -0.92
C ALA A 179 -2.72 7.89 0.38
N ALA A 180 -1.46 7.45 0.53
CA ALA A 180 -0.95 6.90 1.78
C ALA A 180 -1.08 7.92 2.93
N PHE A 181 -0.64 9.16 2.71
CA PHE A 181 -0.81 10.26 3.66
C PHE A 181 -2.28 10.54 4.00
N SER A 182 -3.18 10.42 3.02
CA SER A 182 -4.63 10.56 3.29
C SER A 182 -5.15 9.46 4.21
N ILE A 183 -4.69 8.21 4.05
CA ILE A 183 -5.04 7.10 4.94
C ILE A 183 -4.54 7.37 6.36
N GLU A 184 -3.29 7.83 6.53
CA GLU A 184 -2.71 8.20 7.83
C GLU A 184 -3.53 9.29 8.56
N ASN A 185 -3.95 10.32 7.81
CA ASN A 185 -4.80 11.38 8.35
C ASN A 185 -6.17 10.84 8.83
N HIS A 186 -6.79 9.94 8.07
CA HIS A 186 -8.05 9.31 8.48
C HIS A 186 -7.88 8.44 9.72
N LEU A 187 -6.77 7.69 9.84
CA LEU A 187 -6.43 6.93 11.05
C LEU A 187 -6.30 7.84 12.27
N THR A 188 -5.61 8.97 12.12
CA THR A 188 -5.42 9.97 13.19
C THR A 188 -6.76 10.58 13.63
N LEU A 189 -7.63 10.93 12.67
CA LEU A 189 -8.96 11.44 12.94
C LEU A 189 -9.84 10.42 13.67
N LEU A 190 -9.84 9.17 13.19
CA LEU A 190 -10.58 8.07 13.82
C LEU A 190 -10.12 7.83 15.25
N HIS A 191 -8.82 7.88 15.51
CA HIS A 191 -8.27 7.74 16.84
C HIS A 191 -8.70 8.89 17.75
N SER A 192 -8.59 10.14 17.28
CA SER A 192 -9.02 11.33 18.03
C SER A 192 -10.49 11.27 18.36
N TYR A 193 -11.33 10.86 17.40
CA TYR A 193 -12.76 10.65 17.63
C TYR A 193 -13.02 9.63 18.73
N LYS A 194 -12.34 8.46 18.68
CA LYS A 194 -12.48 7.41 19.71
C LYS A 194 -12.05 7.89 21.10
N LEU A 195 -11.00 8.71 21.20
CA LEU A 195 -10.56 9.29 22.47
C LEU A 195 -11.62 10.22 23.05
N VAL A 196 -12.15 11.15 22.24
CA VAL A 196 -13.23 12.05 22.67
C VAL A 196 -14.47 11.24 23.07
N ASP A 197 -14.81 10.22 22.29
CA ASP A 197 -15.92 9.33 22.56
C ASP A 197 -15.78 8.62 23.90
N THR A 198 -14.60 8.06 24.17
CA THR A 198 -14.28 7.39 25.43
C THR A 198 -14.33 8.38 26.60
N ALA A 199 -13.74 9.58 26.44
CA ALA A 199 -13.74 10.60 27.48
C ALA A 199 -15.16 11.02 27.85
N ILE A 200 -16.01 11.33 26.88
CA ILE A 200 -17.42 11.71 27.12
C ILE A 200 -18.19 10.55 27.78
N SER A 201 -17.93 9.32 27.36
CA SER A 201 -18.63 8.13 27.88
C SER A 201 -18.17 7.73 29.28
N SER A 202 -17.00 8.21 29.75
CA SER A 202 -16.48 7.97 31.12
C SER A 202 -17.00 8.93 32.15
N ILE A 203 -17.69 10.00 31.75
CA ILE A 203 -18.25 11.01 32.66
C ILE A 203 -19.58 10.49 33.20
N SER A 204 -19.73 10.53 34.51
CA SER A 204 -20.94 10.05 35.21
C SER A 204 -22.13 11.02 35.16
N GLU A 205 -21.87 12.29 34.81
CA GLU A 205 -22.95 13.26 34.60
C GLU A 205 -23.50 13.12 33.16
N GLY A 206 -24.80 13.42 32.99
CA GLY A 206 -25.45 13.47 31.70
C GLY A 206 -24.88 14.61 30.82
N ILE A 207 -24.26 14.26 29.70
CA ILE A 207 -23.74 15.24 28.75
C ILE A 207 -24.57 15.16 27.49
N VAL A 208 -25.01 16.33 27.01
CA VAL A 208 -25.67 16.50 25.71
C VAL A 208 -24.80 17.43 24.88
N VAL A 209 -24.36 16.91 23.71
CA VAL A 209 -23.64 17.70 22.71
C VAL A 209 -24.63 18.14 21.65
N VAL A 210 -24.65 19.43 21.36
CA VAL A 210 -25.53 20.03 20.34
C VAL A 210 -24.70 20.77 19.31
N ASP A 211 -25.20 20.88 18.09
CA ASP A 211 -24.62 21.73 17.06
C ASP A 211 -25.04 23.21 17.20
N HIS A 212 -24.65 24.05 16.24
CA HIS A 212 -24.96 25.47 16.22
C HIS A 212 -26.46 25.78 16.00
N GLU A 213 -27.24 24.81 15.54
CA GLU A 213 -28.69 24.87 15.38
C GLU A 213 -29.45 24.28 16.60
N LEU A 214 -28.71 23.95 17.68
CA LEU A 214 -29.21 23.30 18.90
C LEU A 214 -29.76 21.91 18.67
N CYS A 215 -29.43 21.26 17.55
CA CYS A 215 -29.78 19.88 17.31
C CYS A 215 -28.83 18.95 18.07
N ILE A 216 -29.41 17.98 18.75
CA ILE A 216 -28.64 17.01 19.56
C ILE A 216 -27.81 16.14 18.62
N GLN A 217 -26.49 16.21 18.76
CA GLN A 217 -25.53 15.38 18.04
C GLN A 217 -25.15 14.13 18.84
N ARG A 218 -25.16 14.24 20.16
CA ARG A 218 -24.75 13.13 21.02
C ARG A 218 -25.26 13.29 22.45
N ILE A 219 -25.52 12.15 23.09
CA ILE A 219 -25.82 12.04 24.53
C ILE A 219 -24.97 10.90 25.09
N ASN A 220 -24.25 11.12 26.19
CA ASN A 220 -23.65 10.01 26.92
C ASN A 220 -24.71 9.30 27.77
N ARG A 221 -24.41 8.06 28.14
CA ARG A 221 -25.19 7.34 29.15
C ARG A 221 -24.45 7.55 30.48
N GLY A 222 -24.89 8.56 31.27
CA GLY A 222 -24.42 8.74 32.64
C GLY A 222 -24.77 7.57 33.54
#